data_7bbe88a884d9e297c31d3fa9db53c41b
#
_entry.id   7bbe88a884d9e297c31d3fa9db53c41b
#
_cell.length_a   1.000
_cell.length_b   1.000
_cell.length_c   1.000
_cell.angle_alpha   90.00
_cell.angle_beta   90.00
_cell.angle_gamma   90.00
#
_symmetry.space_group_name_H-M   'P 1'
#
loop_
_entity.id
_entity.type
_entity.pdbx_description
1 polymer ?
#
loop_
_entity_poly.entity_id
_entity_poly.type
_entity_poly.pdbx_seq_one_letter_code
_entity_poly.pdbx_strand_id
1 'polypeptide(L)'
;MALIDVAGSSEVKENAAFPARVDRVRLLLTRVDGKVHAIENRCPHLGLSMARGKVEGSVVTCPWHGSSFDMCTGENRDWISAVAGVKVPDWSKGLIAFGKKPKPVRTFEAREENGRVLVEV
;
A
#
# COMPACT_ATOMS: atom_id res chain seq x y z
N MET A 1 -9.57 -10.05 -17.23
CA MET A 1 -9.50 -9.08 -16.13
C MET A 1 -10.82 -8.36 -15.98
N ALA A 2 -11.29 -8.15 -14.79
CA ALA A 2 -12.61 -7.58 -14.54
C ALA A 2 -12.52 -6.36 -13.63
N LEU A 3 -13.34 -5.35 -13.90
CA LEU A 3 -13.55 -4.22 -13.02
C LEU A 3 -14.53 -4.62 -11.93
N ILE A 4 -14.09 -4.58 -10.70
CA ILE A 4 -14.88 -4.99 -9.53
C ILE A 4 -15.16 -3.78 -8.66
N ASP A 5 -16.41 -3.60 -8.27
CA ASP A 5 -16.81 -2.56 -7.31
C ASP A 5 -16.29 -2.94 -5.92
N VAL A 6 -15.44 -2.12 -5.35
CA VAL A 6 -14.77 -2.40 -4.08
C VAL A 6 -15.11 -1.42 -2.96
N ALA A 7 -15.59 -0.23 -3.29
CA ALA A 7 -15.86 0.80 -2.28
C ALA A 7 -16.74 1.92 -2.83
N GLY A 8 -17.31 2.71 -1.94
CA GLY A 8 -17.89 4.00 -2.31
C GLY A 8 -16.79 5.04 -2.47
N SER A 9 -16.92 5.93 -3.45
CA SER A 9 -15.92 6.97 -3.71
C SER A 9 -15.63 7.82 -2.47
N SER A 10 -16.62 8.14 -1.67
CA SER A 10 -16.46 8.95 -0.46
C SER A 10 -15.72 8.23 0.67
N GLU A 11 -15.58 6.92 0.60
CA GLU A 11 -14.87 6.14 1.60
C GLU A 11 -13.35 6.20 1.44
N VAL A 12 -12.88 6.51 0.22
CA VAL A 12 -11.45 6.57 -0.10
C VAL A 12 -10.99 8.03 -0.05
N LYS A 13 -10.19 8.36 0.96
CA LYS A 13 -9.81 9.74 1.28
C LYS A 13 -8.33 9.99 1.08
N GLU A 14 -7.98 11.30 0.95
CA GLU A 14 -6.59 11.73 0.93
C GLU A 14 -5.91 11.41 2.25
N ASN A 15 -4.62 11.05 2.20
CA ASN A 15 -3.80 10.74 3.36
C ASN A 15 -4.37 9.65 4.27
N ALA A 16 -5.13 8.73 3.71
CA ALA A 16 -5.73 7.63 4.44
C ALA A 16 -5.71 6.35 3.61
N ALA A 17 -5.46 5.23 4.27
CA ALA A 17 -5.49 3.92 3.66
C ALA A 17 -6.87 3.29 3.86
N PHE A 18 -7.44 2.76 2.79
CA PHE A 18 -8.71 2.03 2.83
C PHE A 18 -8.48 0.59 2.38
N PRO A 19 -8.56 -0.40 3.28
CA PRO A 19 -8.40 -1.80 2.90
C PRO A 19 -9.66 -2.34 2.23
N ALA A 20 -9.47 -3.09 1.16
CA ALA A 20 -10.54 -3.78 0.46
C ALA A 20 -10.07 -5.18 0.08
N ARG A 21 -10.98 -6.04 -0.33
CA ARG A 21 -10.63 -7.39 -0.70
C ARG A 21 -11.53 -7.87 -1.84
N VAL A 22 -10.91 -8.50 -2.83
CA VAL A 22 -11.61 -9.18 -3.92
C VAL A 22 -11.10 -10.62 -3.94
N ASP A 23 -11.93 -11.59 -3.56
CA ASP A 23 -11.56 -13.01 -3.41
C ASP A 23 -10.33 -13.14 -2.52
N ARG A 24 -9.20 -13.59 -3.08
CA ARG A 24 -7.94 -13.75 -2.34
C ARG A 24 -7.00 -12.55 -2.46
N VAL A 25 -7.41 -11.56 -3.25
CA VAL A 25 -6.59 -10.37 -3.47
C VAL A 25 -6.94 -9.32 -2.41
N ARG A 26 -5.94 -8.94 -1.62
CA ARG A 26 -6.07 -7.86 -0.65
C ARG A 26 -5.63 -6.57 -1.30
N LEU A 27 -6.44 -5.54 -1.20
CA LEU A 27 -6.20 -4.24 -1.80
C LEU A 27 -6.03 -3.17 -0.74
N LEU A 28 -5.23 -2.17 -1.06
CA LEU A 28 -5.12 -0.96 -0.28
C LEU A 28 -5.36 0.22 -1.21
N LEU A 29 -6.36 1.02 -0.88
CA LEU A 29 -6.77 2.16 -1.69
C LEU A 29 -6.42 3.45 -0.97
N THR A 30 -6.09 4.47 -1.74
CA THR A 30 -5.97 5.84 -1.24
C THR A 30 -6.30 6.82 -2.37
N ARG A 31 -6.56 8.06 -1.98
CA ARG A 31 -6.78 9.14 -2.95
C ARG A 31 -5.55 10.04 -2.96
N VAL A 32 -5.03 10.32 -4.15
CA VAL A 32 -3.88 11.21 -4.36
C VAL A 32 -4.29 12.26 -5.38
N ASP A 33 -4.26 13.53 -5.00
CA ASP A 33 -4.65 14.64 -5.86
C ASP A 33 -6.02 14.44 -6.51
N GLY A 34 -6.97 13.96 -5.71
CA GLY A 34 -8.35 13.73 -6.16
C GLY A 34 -8.59 12.43 -6.92
N LYS A 35 -7.56 11.64 -7.17
CA LYS A 35 -7.65 10.38 -7.92
C LYS A 35 -7.37 9.17 -7.04
N VAL A 36 -8.21 8.14 -7.14
CA VAL A 36 -8.04 6.90 -6.39
C VAL A 36 -6.94 6.02 -7.02
N HIS A 37 -6.09 5.48 -6.17
CA HIS A 37 -5.06 4.52 -6.54
C HIS A 37 -5.19 3.26 -5.69
N ALA A 38 -4.81 2.12 -6.26
CA ALA A 38 -4.91 0.83 -5.61
C ALA A 38 -3.59 0.07 -5.73
N ILE A 39 -3.15 -0.51 -4.61
CA ILE A 39 -2.02 -1.43 -4.58
C ILE A 39 -2.43 -2.72 -3.88
N GLU A 40 -1.63 -3.77 -4.04
CA GLU A 40 -1.80 -4.98 -3.25
C GLU A 40 -1.45 -4.67 -1.79
N ASN A 41 -2.36 -5.00 -0.88
CA ASN A 41 -2.16 -4.80 0.56
C ASN A 41 -1.32 -5.94 1.14
N ARG A 42 -0.08 -6.00 0.69
CA ARG A 42 0.86 -7.01 1.11
C ARG A 42 2.27 -6.43 1.06
N CYS A 43 2.85 -6.20 2.23
CA CYS A 43 4.23 -5.74 2.28
C CYS A 43 5.15 -6.85 1.74
N PRO A 44 5.97 -6.58 0.70
CA PRO A 44 6.83 -7.62 0.11
C PRO A 44 7.83 -8.22 1.10
N HIS A 45 8.11 -7.53 2.20
CA HIS A 45 9.04 -8.02 3.22
C HIS A 45 8.55 -9.32 3.87
N LEU A 46 7.35 -9.31 4.48
CA LEU A 46 6.80 -10.48 5.18
C LEU A 46 5.34 -10.80 4.82
N GLY A 47 4.78 -10.16 3.83
CA GLY A 47 3.40 -10.39 3.42
C GLY A 47 2.35 -9.83 4.36
N LEU A 48 2.72 -8.91 5.25
CA LEU A 48 1.82 -8.32 6.23
C LEU A 48 0.99 -7.18 5.63
N SER A 49 -0.20 -6.96 6.21
CA SER A 49 -1.07 -5.86 5.81
C SER A 49 -0.45 -4.50 6.15
N MET A 50 -0.58 -3.55 5.23
CA MET A 50 -0.14 -2.17 5.42
C MET A 50 -1.31 -1.23 5.77
N ALA A 51 -2.50 -1.78 6.04
CA ALA A 51 -3.71 -0.96 6.26
C ALA A 51 -3.61 -0.02 7.47
N ARG A 52 -2.81 -0.36 8.46
CA ARG A 52 -2.54 0.49 9.62
C ARG A 52 -1.36 1.42 9.42
N GLY A 53 -0.72 1.37 8.27
CA GLY A 53 0.40 2.22 7.95
C GLY A 53 -0.03 3.66 7.74
N LYS A 54 0.95 4.55 7.82
CA LYS A 54 0.74 5.97 7.61
C LYS A 54 0.78 6.27 6.13
N VAL A 55 -0.20 7.03 5.65
CA VAL A 55 -0.22 7.52 4.26
C VAL A 55 0.01 9.03 4.28
N GLU A 56 1.03 9.48 3.58
CA GLU A 56 1.32 10.89 3.38
C GLU A 56 1.44 11.16 1.88
N GLY A 57 0.52 11.94 1.33
CA GLY A 57 0.47 12.18 -0.11
C GLY A 57 0.29 10.87 -0.87
N SER A 58 1.29 10.47 -1.64
CA SER A 58 1.27 9.22 -2.42
C SER A 58 2.00 8.05 -1.75
N VAL A 59 2.55 8.25 -0.55
CA VAL A 59 3.42 7.25 0.07
C VAL A 59 2.76 6.59 1.28
N VAL A 60 2.70 5.26 1.28
CA VAL A 60 2.28 4.46 2.43
C VAL A 60 3.50 3.81 3.09
N THR A 61 3.55 3.84 4.41
CA THR A 61 4.62 3.24 5.20
C THR A 61 4.09 2.02 5.95
N CYS A 62 4.74 0.86 5.75
CA CYS A 62 4.39 -0.35 6.46
C CYS A 62 4.64 -0.16 7.96
N PRO A 63 3.65 -0.45 8.83
CA PRO A 63 3.80 -0.17 10.26
C PRO A 63 4.79 -1.11 10.97
N TRP A 64 5.18 -2.21 10.34
CA TRP A 64 6.00 -3.24 10.99
C TRP A 64 7.49 -2.93 10.95
N HIS A 65 8.04 -2.62 9.75
CA HIS A 65 9.48 -2.38 9.60
C HIS A 65 9.80 -1.08 8.87
N GLY A 66 8.80 -0.25 8.62
CA GLY A 66 9.01 1.07 8.04
C GLY A 66 9.27 1.09 6.54
N SER A 67 9.06 -0.02 5.83
CA SER A 67 9.13 -0.02 4.36
C SER A 67 8.06 0.91 3.80
N SER A 68 8.41 1.72 2.83
CA SER A 68 7.46 2.65 2.22
C SER A 68 7.35 2.46 0.71
N PHE A 69 6.16 2.72 0.20
CA PHE A 69 5.83 2.47 -1.21
C PHE A 69 5.01 3.62 -1.77
N ASP A 70 5.25 3.93 -3.03
CA ASP A 70 4.45 4.90 -3.75
C ASP A 70 3.13 4.22 -4.19
N MET A 71 1.99 4.76 -3.74
CA MET A 71 0.67 4.20 -4.05
C MET A 71 0.28 4.36 -5.52
N CYS A 72 0.92 5.27 -6.25
CA CYS A 72 0.64 5.49 -7.66
C CYS A 72 1.40 4.54 -8.57
N THR A 73 2.63 4.20 -8.21
CA THR A 73 3.53 3.39 -9.04
C THR A 73 3.87 2.03 -8.46
N GLY A 74 3.66 1.83 -7.16
CA GLY A 74 4.08 0.65 -6.43
C GLY A 74 5.57 0.63 -6.10
N GLU A 75 6.31 1.67 -6.47
CA GLU A 75 7.75 1.74 -6.26
C GLU A 75 8.10 1.74 -4.78
N ASN A 76 9.10 0.95 -4.39
CA ASN A 76 9.64 0.97 -3.05
C ASN A 76 10.47 2.24 -2.84
N ARG A 77 10.10 3.03 -1.84
CA ARG A 77 10.77 4.28 -1.49
C ARG A 77 11.82 4.08 -0.40
N ASP A 78 11.49 3.27 0.61
CA ASP A 78 12.40 2.92 1.68
C ASP A 78 12.12 1.49 2.09
N TRP A 79 13.15 0.65 2.16
CA TRP A 79 12.94 -0.77 2.40
C TRP A 79 12.67 -1.07 3.87
N ILE A 80 13.62 -0.83 4.73
CA ILE A 80 13.43 -1.03 6.17
C ILE A 80 14.05 0.15 6.90
N SER A 81 13.23 0.97 7.54
CA SER A 81 13.70 2.15 8.26
C SER A 81 13.45 2.07 9.75
N ALA A 82 12.58 1.14 10.18
CA ALA A 82 12.16 1.06 11.58
C ALA A 82 11.71 -0.34 11.95
N VAL A 83 11.64 -0.61 13.24
CA VAL A 83 10.98 -1.79 13.81
C VAL A 83 9.91 -1.29 14.75
N ALA A 84 8.64 -1.63 14.46
CA ALA A 84 7.48 -1.19 15.25
C ALA A 84 7.47 0.33 15.51
N GLY A 85 7.88 1.12 14.51
CA GLY A 85 7.92 2.58 14.60
C GLY A 85 9.21 3.15 15.17
N VAL A 86 10.14 2.33 15.61
CA VAL A 86 11.45 2.78 16.11
C VAL A 86 12.49 2.67 15.00
N LYS A 87 13.10 3.80 14.65
CA LYS A 87 14.11 3.86 13.60
C LYS A 87 15.34 3.02 14.00
N VAL A 88 15.83 2.21 13.05
CA VAL A 88 16.95 1.29 13.30
C VAL A 88 18.23 1.75 12.59
N PRO A 89 19.42 1.37 13.11
CA PRO A 89 20.68 1.62 12.41
C PRO A 89 20.75 0.88 11.08
N ASP A 90 21.47 1.44 10.10
CA ASP A 90 21.59 0.85 8.77
C ASP A 90 22.16 -0.56 8.78
N TRP A 91 23.12 -0.85 9.67
CA TRP A 91 23.73 -2.18 9.76
C TRP A 91 22.75 -3.28 10.14
N SER A 92 21.65 -2.94 10.85
CA SER A 92 20.66 -3.93 11.28
C SER A 92 19.59 -4.21 10.22
N LYS A 93 19.47 -3.36 9.19
CA LYS A 93 18.41 -3.48 8.18
C LYS A 93 18.47 -4.80 7.41
N GLY A 94 19.66 -5.28 7.09
CA GLY A 94 19.83 -6.56 6.42
C GLY A 94 19.37 -7.75 7.24
N LEU A 95 19.58 -7.71 8.55
CA LEU A 95 19.14 -8.74 9.48
C LEU A 95 17.61 -8.73 9.62
N ILE A 96 17.00 -7.54 9.75
CA ILE A 96 15.56 -7.38 9.86
C ILE A 96 14.86 -7.81 8.59
N ALA A 97 15.48 -7.59 7.43
CA ALA A 97 14.92 -7.98 6.14
C ALA A 97 14.91 -9.50 5.92
N PHE A 98 15.53 -10.27 6.78
CA PHE A 98 15.64 -11.74 6.66
C PHE A 98 16.19 -12.18 5.30
N GLY A 99 17.18 -11.46 4.80
CA GLY A 99 17.81 -11.74 3.51
C GLY A 99 16.99 -11.35 2.29
N LYS A 100 15.82 -10.75 2.45
CA LYS A 100 14.99 -10.31 1.33
C LYS A 100 15.49 -8.97 0.78
N LYS A 101 15.40 -8.84 -0.55
CA LYS A 101 15.77 -7.61 -1.25
C LYS A 101 14.55 -6.69 -1.40
N PRO A 102 14.76 -5.37 -1.50
CA PRO A 102 13.67 -4.44 -1.79
C PRO A 102 12.91 -4.83 -3.05
N LYS A 103 11.58 -4.78 -2.98
CA LYS A 103 10.70 -5.10 -4.10
C LYS A 103 9.54 -4.09 -4.15
N PRO A 104 9.06 -3.75 -5.37
CA PRO A 104 7.85 -2.95 -5.48
C PRO A 104 6.63 -3.77 -5.08
N VAL A 105 5.53 -3.08 -4.78
CA VAL A 105 4.22 -3.71 -4.62
C VAL A 105 3.48 -3.70 -5.95
N ARG A 106 2.58 -4.67 -6.12
CA ARG A 106 1.72 -4.73 -7.30
C ARG A 106 0.70 -3.60 -7.27
N THR A 107 0.49 -2.94 -8.40
CA THR A 107 -0.54 -1.91 -8.55
C THR A 107 -1.70 -2.45 -9.38
N PHE A 108 -2.89 -1.85 -9.16
CA PHE A 108 -4.10 -2.17 -9.91
C PHE A 108 -4.68 -0.89 -10.45
N GLU A 109 -5.27 -0.93 -11.65
CA GLU A 109 -5.98 0.21 -12.19
C GLU A 109 -7.26 0.43 -11.40
N ALA A 110 -7.50 1.67 -10.97
CA ALA A 110 -8.70 2.06 -10.25
C ALA A 110 -9.44 3.13 -11.03
N ARG A 111 -10.77 3.04 -11.04
CA ARG A 111 -11.66 4.01 -11.69
C ARG A 111 -12.77 4.40 -10.74
N GLU A 112 -13.30 5.61 -10.91
CA GLU A 112 -14.49 6.05 -10.20
C GLU A 112 -15.62 6.27 -11.21
N GLU A 113 -16.75 5.61 -10.97
CA GLU A 113 -17.95 5.74 -11.79
C GLU A 113 -19.19 5.76 -10.89
N ASN A 114 -20.06 6.75 -11.09
CA ASN A 114 -21.34 6.85 -10.37
C ASN A 114 -21.19 6.76 -8.83
N GLY A 115 -20.16 7.39 -8.28
CA GLY A 115 -19.91 7.38 -6.84
C GLY A 115 -19.33 6.08 -6.30
N ARG A 116 -18.87 5.18 -7.17
CA ARG A 116 -18.26 3.90 -6.80
C ARG A 116 -16.82 3.80 -7.30
N VAL A 117 -16.01 3.09 -6.55
CA VAL A 117 -14.63 2.77 -6.95
C VAL A 117 -14.58 1.36 -7.52
N LEU A 118 -14.10 1.27 -8.75
CA LEU A 118 -13.92 0.00 -9.47
C LEU A 118 -12.43 -0.27 -9.63
N VAL A 119 -12.01 -1.48 -9.36
CA VAL A 119 -10.59 -1.87 -9.48
C VAL A 119 -10.50 -3.06 -10.43
N GLU A 120 -9.54 -2.99 -11.33
CA GLU A 120 -9.27 -4.06 -12.28
C GLU A 120 -8.33 -5.09 -11.64
N VAL A 121 -8.86 -6.27 -11.38
CA VAL A 121 -8.13 -7.38 -10.77
C VAL A 121 -8.13 -8.64 -11.63
#